data_b50b2fee1bee02029e66d48f702ee33f
#
_entry.id   b50b2fee1bee02029e66d48f702ee33f
#
_cell.length_a   1.000
_cell.length_b   1.000
_cell.length_c   1.000
_cell.angle_alpha   90.00
_cell.angle_beta   90.00
_cell.angle_gamma   90.00
#
_symmetry.space_group_name_H-M   'P 1'
#
loop_
_entity.id
_entity.type
_entity.pdbx_description
1 polymer ?
#
loop_
_entity_poly.entity_id
_entity_poly.type
_entity_poly.pdbx_seq_one_letter_code
_entity_poly.pdbx_strand_id
1 'polypeptide(L)'
;MVDFITGWSQKTGIALCTLVLWLGIALSKFYSWRSRYGKVNEHNASVPRDHWLEEWEKEAIVDYERQYPLEGYRRLAFMMLDDDVVAASPPTVYRVLKSAGRIGRASPPNERKGKGFHQPDRPHKHWHIDISHLNICGTFYYLTSILDGYSRYIVHWEIRESMTEQDTEIVVQRACEKFPDETPRIISDNGPQFVAKDFKAFIRQAGLTHVRTSPYYPQSNGKKERWFGTLKRECIRPGTPLSLDDARRLVTRFVEHYNTVRLHSAIGYVTPSDKLLGLEPVIHRERDRKLEEAREIRRRRRQVAREDRNDAAPTERVTASGGLDFGELRRSVSMEEVLKHLGYFDGLRGTGPQRRGPCPLHDSRTERHRSFSVNLSKGVFRCFHPPCQASGNTLDLWAAYHRLPIAEAARQLAATFTPHLTPTAKSVTEKRNP
;
A
#
# COMPACT_ATOMS: atom_id res chain seq x y z
N MET A 1 -4.28 -44.26 1.94
CA MET A 1 -3.77 -45.00 0.76
C MET A 1 -2.48 -45.75 1.08
N VAL A 2 -1.43 -45.09 1.61
CA VAL A 2 -0.17 -45.77 1.99
C VAL A 2 -0.42 -46.88 3.01
N ASP A 3 -1.11 -46.57 4.12
CA ASP A 3 -1.46 -47.54 5.15
C ASP A 3 -2.31 -48.70 4.61
N PHE A 4 -3.29 -48.39 3.77
CA PHE A 4 -4.17 -49.40 3.15
C PHE A 4 -3.35 -50.42 2.35
N ILE A 5 -2.51 -49.94 1.42
CA ILE A 5 -1.71 -50.82 0.56
C ILE A 5 -0.67 -51.56 1.36
N THR A 6 0.00 -50.92 2.33
CA THR A 6 0.97 -51.59 3.20
C THR A 6 0.33 -52.66 4.08
N GLY A 7 -0.83 -52.37 4.68
CA GLY A 7 -1.59 -53.29 5.51
C GLY A 7 -2.11 -54.50 4.73
N TRP A 8 -2.59 -54.28 3.49
CA TRP A 8 -3.04 -55.41 2.64
C TRP A 8 -1.86 -56.24 2.15
N SER A 9 -0.73 -55.65 1.80
CA SER A 9 0.47 -56.41 1.44
C SER A 9 0.94 -57.30 2.59
N GLN A 10 0.90 -56.85 3.82
CA GLN A 10 1.22 -57.63 5.01
C GLN A 10 0.23 -58.76 5.27
N LYS A 11 -1.08 -58.50 5.07
CA LYS A 11 -2.12 -59.50 5.31
C LYS A 11 -2.19 -60.60 4.25
N THR A 12 -1.90 -60.28 3.01
CA THR A 12 -2.07 -61.17 1.87
C THR A 12 -0.80 -61.76 1.31
N GLY A 13 0.37 -61.26 1.72
CA GLY A 13 1.66 -61.63 1.16
C GLY A 13 1.92 -61.15 -0.28
N ILE A 14 0.97 -60.34 -0.85
CA ILE A 14 1.11 -59.82 -2.21
C ILE A 14 2.08 -58.66 -2.21
N ALA A 15 2.98 -58.63 -3.19
CA ALA A 15 3.96 -57.55 -3.32
C ALA A 15 3.30 -56.20 -3.45
N LEU A 16 3.85 -55.15 -2.77
CA LEU A 16 3.35 -53.77 -2.80
C LEU A 16 3.18 -53.25 -4.23
N CYS A 17 4.14 -53.54 -5.10
CA CYS A 17 4.11 -53.10 -6.50
C CYS A 17 2.89 -53.65 -7.26
N THR A 18 2.51 -54.87 -7.00
CA THR A 18 1.36 -55.52 -7.63
C THR A 18 0.04 -54.86 -7.17
N LEU A 19 -0.12 -54.60 -5.87
CA LEU A 19 -1.29 -53.94 -5.33
C LEU A 19 -1.40 -52.50 -5.84
N VAL A 20 -0.27 -51.77 -5.95
CA VAL A 20 -0.23 -50.41 -6.49
C VAL A 20 -0.66 -50.39 -7.96
N LEU A 21 -0.18 -51.33 -8.76
CA LEU A 21 -0.56 -51.46 -10.17
C LEU A 21 -2.04 -51.81 -10.35
N TRP A 22 -2.59 -52.71 -9.53
CA TRP A 22 -4.02 -53.06 -9.57
C TRP A 22 -4.92 -51.86 -9.25
N LEU A 23 -4.44 -50.92 -8.42
CA LEU A 23 -5.15 -49.69 -8.10
C LEU A 23 -4.95 -48.60 -9.14
N GLY A 24 -4.23 -48.87 -10.23
CA GLY A 24 -3.98 -47.88 -11.28
C GLY A 24 -3.08 -46.70 -10.85
N ILE A 25 -2.26 -46.87 -9.81
CA ILE A 25 -1.38 -45.86 -9.28
C ILE A 25 0.03 -46.03 -9.86
N ALA A 26 0.65 -44.97 -10.36
CA ALA A 26 2.03 -45.05 -10.79
C ALA A 26 2.95 -45.37 -9.59
N LEU A 27 3.84 -46.35 -9.73
CA LEU A 27 4.79 -46.76 -8.67
C LEU A 27 5.60 -45.59 -8.12
N SER A 28 6.11 -44.71 -8.99
CA SER A 28 6.84 -43.51 -8.59
C SER A 28 6.02 -42.60 -7.66
N LYS A 29 4.72 -42.48 -7.94
CA LYS A 29 3.81 -41.67 -7.11
C LYS A 29 3.58 -42.32 -5.73
N PHE A 30 3.38 -43.65 -5.69
CA PHE A 30 3.22 -44.38 -4.43
C PHE A 30 4.47 -44.29 -3.55
N TYR A 31 5.68 -44.52 -4.10
CA TYR A 31 6.92 -44.41 -3.34
C TYR A 31 7.21 -42.97 -2.88
N SER A 32 6.84 -42.01 -3.68
CA SER A 32 6.89 -40.58 -3.27
C SER A 32 5.94 -40.28 -2.10
N TRP A 33 4.74 -40.88 -2.06
CA TRP A 33 3.85 -40.77 -0.90
C TRP A 33 4.40 -41.47 0.33
N ARG A 34 4.95 -42.66 0.16
CA ARG A 34 5.55 -43.46 1.24
C ARG A 34 6.76 -42.76 1.86
N SER A 35 7.64 -42.14 1.08
CA SER A 35 8.82 -41.43 1.58
C SER A 35 8.46 -40.16 2.38
N ARG A 36 7.25 -39.62 2.14
CA ARG A 36 6.71 -38.45 2.83
C ARG A 36 5.68 -38.80 3.89
N TYR A 37 5.41 -40.09 4.10
CA TYR A 37 4.43 -40.53 5.06
C TYR A 37 4.80 -40.12 6.48
N GLY A 38 3.87 -39.50 7.20
CA GLY A 38 4.09 -38.89 8.54
C GLY A 38 4.82 -37.55 8.57
N LYS A 39 5.27 -37.03 7.41
CA LYS A 39 5.80 -35.68 7.33
C LYS A 39 4.69 -34.68 7.00
N VAL A 40 4.80 -33.49 7.52
CA VAL A 40 3.89 -32.39 7.16
C VAL A 40 3.93 -32.22 5.64
N ASN A 41 2.76 -32.07 5.02
CA ASN A 41 2.65 -31.96 3.57
C ASN A 41 3.14 -30.58 3.09
N GLU A 42 4.44 -30.44 2.96
CA GLU A 42 5.10 -29.20 2.51
C GLU A 42 4.79 -28.86 1.04
N HIS A 43 4.27 -29.82 0.25
CA HIS A 43 4.00 -29.61 -1.17
C HIS A 43 2.78 -28.72 -1.46
N ASN A 44 1.81 -28.64 -0.57
CA ASN A 44 0.63 -27.79 -0.73
C ASN A 44 0.71 -26.48 0.06
N ALA A 45 1.68 -26.34 0.97
CA ALA A 45 2.02 -25.06 1.51
C ALA A 45 2.76 -24.29 0.40
N SER A 46 2.19 -23.22 -0.11
CA SER A 46 2.93 -22.30 -0.97
C SER A 46 4.09 -21.73 -0.13
N VAL A 47 5.29 -22.32 -0.30
CA VAL A 47 6.49 -21.80 0.34
C VAL A 47 6.65 -20.35 -0.12
N PRO A 48 6.55 -19.37 0.78
CA PRO A 48 6.66 -17.99 0.39
C PRO A 48 8.01 -17.73 -0.29
N ARG A 49 7.97 -17.14 -1.48
CA ARG A 49 9.21 -16.68 -2.12
C ARG A 49 9.82 -15.57 -1.27
N ASP A 50 11.13 -15.48 -1.26
CA ASP A 50 11.88 -14.59 -0.38
C ASP A 50 11.49 -13.12 -0.44
N HIS A 51 10.94 -12.68 -1.57
CA HIS A 51 10.50 -11.31 -1.80
C HIS A 51 8.99 -11.07 -1.62
N TRP A 52 8.20 -12.07 -1.20
CA TRP A 52 6.77 -11.86 -0.98
C TRP A 52 6.52 -10.97 0.22
N LEU A 53 5.38 -10.26 0.19
CA LEU A 53 4.96 -9.40 1.30
C LEU A 53 4.81 -10.19 2.60
N GLU A 54 5.17 -9.56 3.69
CA GLU A 54 4.88 -10.02 5.04
C GLU A 54 3.42 -9.72 5.40
N GLU A 55 2.87 -10.36 6.44
CA GLU A 55 1.45 -10.21 6.77
C GLU A 55 1.11 -8.77 7.19
N TRP A 56 1.97 -8.14 7.98
CA TRP A 56 1.80 -6.75 8.37
C TRP A 56 1.78 -5.76 7.18
N GLU A 57 2.52 -6.07 6.10
CA GLU A 57 2.53 -5.25 4.88
C GLU A 57 1.18 -5.35 4.14
N LYS A 58 0.58 -6.54 4.15
CA LYS A 58 -0.75 -6.73 3.58
C LYS A 58 -1.84 -6.01 4.39
N GLU A 59 -1.74 -6.08 5.72
CA GLU A 59 -2.63 -5.33 6.61
C GLU A 59 -2.49 -3.82 6.38
N ALA A 60 -1.25 -3.30 6.28
CA ALA A 60 -0.99 -1.90 6.01
C ALA A 60 -1.56 -1.43 4.65
N ILE A 61 -1.49 -2.26 3.61
CA ILE A 61 -2.12 -1.96 2.31
C ILE A 61 -3.64 -1.81 2.44
N VAL A 62 -4.29 -2.71 3.18
CA VAL A 62 -5.74 -2.66 3.38
C VAL A 62 -6.15 -1.45 4.22
N ASP A 63 -5.37 -1.13 5.25
CA ASP A 63 -5.65 0.02 6.11
C ASP A 63 -5.43 1.35 5.39
N TYR A 64 -4.43 1.42 4.50
CA TYR A 64 -4.20 2.60 3.67
C TYR A 64 -5.33 2.80 2.66
N GLU A 65 -5.86 1.74 2.04
CA GLU A 65 -7.02 1.84 1.15
C GLU A 65 -8.28 2.33 1.89
N ARG A 66 -8.47 1.96 3.15
CA ARG A 66 -9.58 2.49 3.98
C ARG A 66 -9.47 4.00 4.24
N GLN A 67 -8.27 4.54 4.29
CA GLN A 67 -8.04 5.98 4.44
C GLN A 67 -8.31 6.73 3.12
N TYR A 68 -8.07 6.09 1.97
CA TYR A 68 -8.21 6.66 0.64
C TYR A 68 -9.14 5.84 -0.27
N PRO A 69 -10.42 5.66 0.10
CA PRO A 69 -11.32 4.71 -0.58
C PRO A 69 -11.69 5.11 -2.02
N LEU A 70 -11.47 6.36 -2.39
CA LEU A 70 -11.74 6.87 -3.74
C LEU A 70 -10.57 6.66 -4.70
N GLU A 71 -9.43 6.22 -4.19
CA GLU A 71 -8.23 6.04 -5.00
C GLU A 71 -8.14 4.63 -5.57
N GLY A 72 -7.78 4.54 -6.85
CA GLY A 72 -7.57 3.25 -7.48
C GLY A 72 -6.26 2.59 -7.02
N TYR A 73 -6.23 1.25 -6.95
CA TYR A 73 -5.11 0.46 -6.45
C TYR A 73 -3.74 0.83 -7.03
N ARG A 74 -3.68 1.27 -8.31
CA ARG A 74 -2.41 1.70 -8.93
C ARG A 74 -1.89 2.99 -8.32
N ARG A 75 -2.78 3.96 -8.06
CA ARG A 75 -2.41 5.22 -7.42
C ARG A 75 -2.05 4.96 -5.96
N LEU A 76 -2.84 4.18 -5.25
CA LEU A 76 -2.54 3.76 -3.87
C LEU A 76 -1.15 3.12 -3.74
N ALA A 77 -0.75 2.27 -4.70
CA ALA A 77 0.57 1.66 -4.69
C ALA A 77 1.71 2.69 -4.73
N PHE A 78 1.58 3.72 -5.58
CA PHE A 78 2.59 4.78 -5.65
C PHE A 78 2.52 5.74 -4.46
N MET A 79 1.32 6.05 -3.96
CA MET A 79 1.16 6.86 -2.75
C MET A 79 1.81 6.18 -1.54
N MET A 80 1.55 4.89 -1.29
CA MET A 80 2.19 4.13 -0.21
C MET A 80 3.70 4.08 -0.33
N LEU A 81 4.21 4.02 -1.56
CA LEU A 81 5.64 4.01 -1.84
C LEU A 81 6.30 5.38 -1.58
N ASP A 82 5.60 6.47 -1.93
CA ASP A 82 6.05 7.84 -1.67
C ASP A 82 5.97 8.18 -0.17
N ASP A 83 4.93 7.71 0.53
CA ASP A 83 4.71 7.91 1.97
C ASP A 83 5.49 6.92 2.85
N ASP A 84 6.36 6.08 2.30
CA ASP A 84 7.15 5.05 3.01
C ASP A 84 6.31 4.08 3.86
N VAL A 85 5.06 3.82 3.46
CA VAL A 85 4.16 2.91 4.16
C VAL A 85 4.46 1.45 3.81
N VAL A 86 4.40 1.10 2.52
CA VAL A 86 4.73 -0.22 1.99
C VAL A 86 5.30 -0.09 0.58
N ALA A 87 6.47 -0.65 0.35
CA ALA A 87 7.05 -0.75 -0.98
C ALA A 87 6.56 -2.00 -1.70
N ALA A 88 5.49 -1.86 -2.49
CA ALA A 88 4.88 -2.93 -3.26
C ALA A 88 4.48 -2.47 -4.66
N SER A 89 4.66 -3.34 -5.65
CA SER A 89 4.26 -3.04 -7.02
C SER A 89 2.72 -3.02 -7.17
N PRO A 90 2.16 -2.23 -8.10
CA PRO A 90 0.71 -2.16 -8.31
C PRO A 90 0.01 -3.51 -8.53
N PRO A 91 0.59 -4.51 -9.26
CA PRO A 91 -0.02 -5.85 -9.35
C PRO A 91 -0.07 -6.58 -8.00
N THR A 92 0.87 -6.32 -7.12
CA THR A 92 0.90 -6.92 -5.77
C THR A 92 -0.18 -6.30 -4.88
N VAL A 93 -0.29 -4.98 -4.88
CA VAL A 93 -1.36 -4.25 -4.18
C VAL A 93 -2.75 -4.72 -4.66
N TYR A 94 -2.93 -4.86 -5.98
CA TYR A 94 -4.18 -5.40 -6.55
C TYR A 94 -4.54 -6.77 -5.99
N ARG A 95 -3.56 -7.70 -5.91
CA ARG A 95 -3.81 -9.07 -5.39
C ARG A 95 -4.19 -9.05 -3.91
N VAL A 96 -3.54 -8.21 -3.11
CA VAL A 96 -3.86 -8.06 -1.68
C VAL A 96 -5.26 -7.50 -1.50
N LEU A 97 -5.59 -6.39 -2.15
CA LEU A 97 -6.92 -5.77 -2.05
C LEU A 97 -8.03 -6.67 -2.60
N LYS A 98 -7.75 -7.43 -3.67
CA LYS A 98 -8.69 -8.41 -4.21
C LYS A 98 -8.94 -9.56 -3.23
N SER A 99 -7.90 -10.10 -2.60
CA SER A 99 -8.04 -11.17 -1.59
C SER A 99 -8.78 -10.69 -0.33
N ALA A 100 -8.65 -9.41 0.01
CA ALA A 100 -9.39 -8.77 1.10
C ALA A 100 -10.83 -8.36 0.72
N GLY A 101 -11.29 -8.68 -0.51
CA GLY A 101 -12.64 -8.33 -0.98
C GLY A 101 -12.87 -6.83 -1.22
N ARG A 102 -11.79 -6.02 -1.29
CA ARG A 102 -11.87 -4.55 -1.44
C ARG A 102 -11.99 -4.09 -2.89
N ILE A 103 -11.69 -4.96 -3.87
CA ILE A 103 -11.82 -4.68 -5.30
C ILE A 103 -12.92 -5.56 -5.89
N GLY A 104 -13.97 -4.91 -6.41
CA GLY A 104 -15.04 -5.57 -7.16
C GLY A 104 -14.59 -6.08 -8.55
N ARG A 105 -15.52 -6.65 -9.33
CA ARG A 105 -15.25 -7.05 -10.70
C ARG A 105 -14.82 -5.84 -11.53
N ALA A 106 -13.68 -5.95 -12.19
CA ALA A 106 -13.22 -4.94 -13.12
C ALA A 106 -14.25 -4.74 -14.25
N SER A 107 -14.58 -3.49 -14.54
CA SER A 107 -15.32 -3.17 -15.77
C SER A 107 -14.52 -3.65 -16.99
N PRO A 108 -15.17 -4.16 -18.04
CA PRO A 108 -14.48 -4.57 -19.25
C PRO A 108 -13.64 -3.40 -19.78
N PRO A 109 -12.45 -3.66 -20.34
CA PRO A 109 -11.61 -2.61 -20.87
C PRO A 109 -12.35 -1.89 -21.99
N ASN A 110 -12.44 -0.57 -21.91
CA ASN A 110 -12.93 0.23 -23.03
C ASN A 110 -12.04 -0.03 -24.23
N GLU A 111 -12.65 -0.36 -25.36
CA GLU A 111 -11.96 -0.50 -26.64
C GLU A 111 -11.14 0.76 -26.93
N ARG A 112 -9.86 0.60 -27.17
CA ARG A 112 -8.98 1.70 -27.55
C ARG A 112 -9.35 2.13 -28.97
N LYS A 113 -10.10 3.19 -29.12
CA LYS A 113 -10.45 3.78 -30.42
C LYS A 113 -9.29 4.64 -30.91
N GLY A 114 -8.63 4.21 -31.98
CA GLY A 114 -7.72 5.00 -32.82
C GLY A 114 -6.32 5.27 -32.25
N LYS A 115 -5.41 5.66 -33.15
CA LYS A 115 -4.10 6.23 -32.80
C LYS A 115 -4.32 7.66 -32.31
N GLY A 116 -3.99 7.93 -31.05
CA GLY A 116 -4.22 9.24 -30.43
C GLY A 116 -3.47 10.38 -31.12
N PHE A 117 -3.92 11.62 -30.82
CA PHE A 117 -3.26 12.87 -31.22
C PHE A 117 -1.77 12.88 -30.79
N HIS A 118 -0.92 13.51 -31.60
CA HIS A 118 0.50 13.68 -31.28
C HIS A 118 0.67 14.33 -29.91
N GLN A 119 1.28 13.62 -28.97
CA GLN A 119 1.48 14.13 -27.61
C GLN A 119 2.64 15.12 -27.61
N PRO A 120 2.54 16.26 -26.89
CA PRO A 120 3.67 17.16 -26.73
C PRO A 120 4.79 16.44 -25.98
N ASP A 121 6.03 16.77 -26.33
CA ASP A 121 7.27 16.18 -25.83
C ASP A 121 7.92 17.02 -24.71
N ARG A 122 7.43 18.25 -24.48
CA ARG A 122 7.91 19.16 -23.45
C ARG A 122 6.77 19.97 -22.82
N PRO A 123 6.97 20.54 -21.60
CA PRO A 123 6.06 21.49 -21.00
C PRO A 123 5.78 22.67 -21.89
N HIS A 124 4.61 23.27 -21.72
CA HIS A 124 4.17 24.51 -22.41
C HIS A 124 4.18 24.48 -23.94
N LYS A 125 4.39 23.33 -24.56
CA LYS A 125 4.29 23.21 -26.02
C LYS A 125 2.85 23.33 -26.53
N HIS A 126 1.90 22.74 -25.81
CA HIS A 126 0.47 22.77 -26.11
C HIS A 126 -0.35 23.08 -24.85
N TRP A 127 -1.12 24.17 -24.91
CA TRP A 127 -2.14 24.45 -23.90
C TRP A 127 -3.52 24.16 -24.46
N HIS A 128 -4.27 23.34 -23.77
CA HIS A 128 -5.65 23.03 -24.12
C HIS A 128 -6.58 23.94 -23.33
N ILE A 129 -7.38 24.75 -24.00
CA ILE A 129 -8.42 25.58 -23.41
C ILE A 129 -9.80 25.02 -23.73
N ASP A 130 -10.71 25.09 -22.79
CA ASP A 130 -12.09 24.64 -22.99
C ASP A 130 -12.99 25.22 -21.90
N ILE A 131 -14.28 25.29 -22.17
CA ILE A 131 -15.32 25.85 -21.30
C ILE A 131 -16.29 24.76 -20.92
N SER A 132 -16.57 24.62 -19.63
CA SER A 132 -17.58 23.70 -19.11
C SER A 132 -18.61 24.41 -18.25
N HIS A 133 -19.84 23.99 -18.34
CA HIS A 133 -20.92 24.49 -17.47
C HIS A 133 -20.90 23.79 -16.12
N LEU A 134 -21.03 24.58 -15.05
CA LEU A 134 -21.25 24.14 -13.69
C LEU A 134 -22.63 24.55 -13.24
N ASN A 135 -23.45 23.61 -12.81
CA ASN A 135 -24.74 23.91 -12.17
C ASN A 135 -24.48 24.05 -10.66
N ILE A 136 -24.80 25.22 -10.12
CA ILE A 136 -24.68 25.54 -8.69
C ILE A 136 -26.02 26.05 -8.23
N CYS A 137 -26.74 25.29 -7.41
CA CYS A 137 -28.09 25.61 -6.91
C CYS A 137 -29.10 26.03 -8.00
N GLY A 138 -29.06 25.35 -9.17
CA GLY A 138 -29.94 25.61 -10.28
C GLY A 138 -29.46 26.69 -11.25
N THR A 139 -28.42 27.44 -10.93
CA THR A 139 -27.82 28.46 -11.80
C THR A 139 -26.62 27.88 -12.53
N PHE A 140 -26.49 28.15 -13.82
CA PHE A 140 -25.36 27.70 -14.64
C PHE A 140 -24.30 28.79 -14.71
N TYR A 141 -23.07 28.36 -14.37
CA TYR A 141 -21.85 29.17 -14.47
C TYR A 141 -20.89 28.55 -15.47
N TYR A 142 -19.98 29.36 -15.99
CA TYR A 142 -18.98 28.97 -16.97
C TYR A 142 -17.63 28.77 -16.28
N LEU A 143 -17.10 27.54 -16.33
CA LEU A 143 -15.75 27.23 -15.90
C LEU A 143 -14.86 27.13 -17.12
N THR A 144 -13.95 28.09 -17.29
CA THR A 144 -12.86 28.02 -18.27
C THR A 144 -11.60 27.54 -17.58
N SER A 145 -10.83 26.69 -18.23
CA SER A 145 -9.54 26.28 -17.71
C SER A 145 -8.55 26.03 -18.85
N ILE A 146 -7.27 26.26 -18.55
CA ILE A 146 -6.14 26.00 -19.44
C ILE A 146 -5.31 24.90 -18.84
N LEU A 147 -5.10 23.82 -19.60
CA LEU A 147 -4.37 22.64 -19.19
C LEU A 147 -3.15 22.44 -20.09
N ASP A 148 -1.96 22.31 -19.49
CA ASP A 148 -0.77 21.93 -20.23
C ASP A 148 -0.89 20.48 -20.74
N GLY A 149 -0.71 20.32 -22.03
CA GLY A 149 -0.89 19.05 -22.71
C GLY A 149 0.14 17.99 -22.38
N TYR A 150 1.33 18.36 -21.90
CA TYR A 150 2.42 17.48 -21.52
C TYR A 150 2.27 17.03 -20.07
N SER A 151 2.28 17.96 -19.13
CA SER A 151 2.28 17.70 -17.69
C SER A 151 0.90 17.44 -17.10
N ARG A 152 -0.18 17.83 -17.80
CA ARG A 152 -1.56 17.87 -17.28
C ARG A 152 -1.76 18.95 -16.20
N TYR A 153 -0.82 19.83 -16.00
CA TYR A 153 -0.88 20.94 -15.08
C TYR A 153 -1.99 21.91 -15.47
N ILE A 154 -2.80 22.35 -14.51
CA ILE A 154 -3.79 23.40 -14.71
C ILE A 154 -3.07 24.74 -14.58
N VAL A 155 -2.81 25.38 -15.72
CA VAL A 155 -2.08 26.63 -15.82
C VAL A 155 -2.90 27.78 -15.25
N HIS A 156 -4.17 27.85 -15.67
CA HIS A 156 -5.12 28.85 -15.20
C HIS A 156 -6.56 28.35 -15.30
N TRP A 157 -7.44 28.90 -14.48
CA TRP A 157 -8.89 28.62 -14.52
C TRP A 157 -9.68 29.79 -13.94
N GLU A 158 -10.91 29.95 -14.40
CA GLU A 158 -11.85 30.94 -13.86
C GLU A 158 -13.28 30.41 -13.92
N ILE A 159 -14.11 30.83 -12.96
CA ILE A 159 -15.55 30.62 -12.97
C ILE A 159 -16.24 31.98 -13.08
N ARG A 160 -17.11 32.13 -14.06
CA ARG A 160 -17.83 33.39 -14.36
C ARG A 160 -19.32 33.12 -14.59
N GLU A 161 -20.14 34.17 -14.44
CA GLU A 161 -21.58 34.13 -14.73
C GLU A 161 -21.88 34.14 -16.23
N SER A 162 -21.01 34.79 -17.01
CA SER A 162 -21.04 34.83 -18.47
C SER A 162 -19.66 34.48 -19.02
N MET A 163 -19.60 34.12 -20.28
CA MET A 163 -18.35 33.84 -20.96
C MET A 163 -18.38 34.44 -22.36
N THR A 164 -17.89 35.64 -22.45
CA THR A 164 -17.73 36.37 -23.70
C THR A 164 -16.39 36.02 -24.35
N GLU A 165 -16.17 36.50 -25.54
CA GLU A 165 -14.89 36.42 -26.23
C GLU A 165 -13.78 37.12 -25.44
N GLN A 166 -14.03 38.36 -24.96
CA GLN A 166 -13.10 39.14 -24.13
C GLN A 166 -12.77 38.41 -22.82
N ASP A 167 -13.73 37.73 -22.19
CA ASP A 167 -13.47 36.92 -21.01
C ASP A 167 -12.46 35.80 -21.29
N THR A 168 -12.57 35.19 -22.47
CA THR A 168 -11.64 34.11 -22.90
C THR A 168 -10.23 34.67 -23.15
N GLU A 169 -10.13 35.86 -23.74
CA GLU A 169 -8.85 36.56 -23.95
C GLU A 169 -8.16 36.87 -22.62
N ILE A 170 -8.89 37.39 -21.62
CA ILE A 170 -8.39 37.63 -20.28
C ILE A 170 -7.86 36.35 -19.62
N VAL A 171 -8.55 35.24 -19.76
CA VAL A 171 -8.11 33.94 -19.22
C VAL A 171 -6.80 33.50 -19.86
N VAL A 172 -6.64 33.64 -21.18
CA VAL A 172 -5.38 33.32 -21.87
C VAL A 172 -4.26 34.27 -21.47
N GLN A 173 -4.56 35.59 -21.40
CA GLN A 173 -3.58 36.58 -20.97
C GLN A 173 -3.03 36.28 -19.56
N ARG A 174 -3.92 36.01 -18.58
CA ARG A 174 -3.52 35.66 -17.22
C ARG A 174 -2.72 34.37 -17.13
N ALA A 175 -2.96 33.45 -18.05
CA ALA A 175 -2.14 32.23 -18.15
C ALA A 175 -0.73 32.56 -18.66
N CYS A 176 -0.61 33.43 -19.68
CA CYS A 176 0.68 33.90 -20.21
C CYS A 176 1.47 34.71 -19.18
N GLU A 177 0.79 35.56 -18.38
CA GLU A 177 1.44 36.30 -17.29
C GLU A 177 2.10 35.40 -16.22
N LYS A 178 1.59 34.20 -16.02
CA LYS A 178 2.20 33.22 -15.12
C LYS A 178 3.44 32.53 -15.72
N PHE A 179 3.54 32.47 -17.03
CA PHE A 179 4.63 31.85 -17.77
C PHE A 179 5.02 32.75 -18.93
N PRO A 180 5.65 33.91 -18.66
CA PRO A 180 5.89 34.98 -19.65
C PRO A 180 6.89 34.57 -20.75
N ASP A 181 7.78 33.64 -20.46
CA ASP A 181 8.80 33.17 -21.41
C ASP A 181 8.30 32.08 -22.35
N GLU A 182 7.05 31.62 -22.18
CA GLU A 182 6.50 30.50 -22.92
C GLU A 182 5.54 30.96 -24.03
N THR A 183 5.70 30.38 -25.21
CA THR A 183 4.85 30.64 -26.38
C THR A 183 4.08 29.38 -26.81
N PRO A 184 3.09 28.94 -26.01
CA PRO A 184 2.37 27.69 -26.28
C PRO A 184 1.47 27.78 -27.50
N ARG A 185 1.25 26.63 -28.15
CA ARG A 185 0.15 26.47 -29.09
C ARG A 185 -1.16 26.28 -28.33
N ILE A 186 -2.09 27.19 -28.50
CA ILE A 186 -3.44 27.11 -27.91
C ILE A 186 -4.29 26.15 -28.72
N ILE A 187 -4.83 25.14 -28.08
CA ILE A 187 -5.74 24.15 -28.68
C ILE A 187 -7.14 24.31 -28.06
N SER A 188 -8.13 24.64 -28.88
CA SER A 188 -9.53 24.76 -28.45
C SER A 188 -10.45 23.90 -29.30
N ASP A 189 -11.71 23.76 -28.89
CA ASP A 189 -12.79 23.32 -29.74
C ASP A 189 -13.23 24.46 -30.71
N ASN A 190 -14.36 24.25 -31.39
CA ASN A 190 -14.97 25.23 -32.30
C ASN A 190 -16.03 26.09 -31.61
N GLY A 191 -15.95 26.30 -30.30
CA GLY A 191 -16.87 27.18 -29.58
C GLY A 191 -16.87 28.60 -30.18
N PRO A 192 -18.01 29.32 -30.14
CA PRO A 192 -18.15 30.65 -30.74
C PRO A 192 -17.06 31.64 -30.27
N GLN A 193 -16.69 31.57 -28.99
CA GLN A 193 -15.66 32.43 -28.38
C GLN A 193 -14.28 32.23 -29.02
N PHE A 194 -13.95 31.02 -29.48
CA PHE A 194 -12.64 30.70 -30.09
C PHE A 194 -12.61 30.90 -31.60
N VAL A 195 -13.78 31.06 -32.22
CA VAL A 195 -13.90 31.30 -33.67
C VAL A 195 -13.87 32.79 -34.03
N ALA A 196 -14.18 33.62 -33.07
CA ALA A 196 -14.32 35.07 -33.20
C ALA A 196 -13.06 35.76 -33.78
N LYS A 197 -13.28 36.87 -34.46
CA LYS A 197 -12.18 37.60 -35.14
C LYS A 197 -11.20 38.22 -34.14
N ASP A 198 -11.75 38.75 -33.05
CA ASP A 198 -10.96 39.48 -32.06
C ASP A 198 -10.08 38.53 -31.26
N PHE A 199 -10.59 37.35 -30.88
CA PHE A 199 -9.78 36.31 -30.28
C PHE A 199 -8.59 35.89 -31.18
N LYS A 200 -8.80 35.76 -32.49
CA LYS A 200 -7.71 35.44 -33.42
C LYS A 200 -6.71 36.60 -33.54
N ALA A 201 -7.18 37.85 -33.50
CA ALA A 201 -6.30 39.03 -33.51
C ALA A 201 -5.46 39.09 -32.22
N PHE A 202 -6.09 38.87 -31.07
CA PHE A 202 -5.42 38.79 -29.78
C PHE A 202 -4.32 37.71 -29.76
N ILE A 203 -4.64 36.48 -30.18
CA ILE A 203 -3.67 35.35 -30.23
C ILE A 203 -2.44 35.71 -31.08
N ARG A 204 -2.64 36.35 -32.24
CA ARG A 204 -1.54 36.83 -33.12
C ARG A 204 -0.70 37.91 -32.45
N GLN A 205 -1.35 38.90 -31.82
CA GLN A 205 -0.71 39.99 -31.12
C GLN A 205 0.11 39.48 -29.92
N ALA A 206 -0.39 38.46 -29.22
CA ALA A 206 0.32 37.80 -28.12
C ALA A 206 1.45 36.87 -28.60
N GLY A 207 1.71 36.76 -29.92
CA GLY A 207 2.76 35.89 -30.47
C GLY A 207 2.44 34.40 -30.36
N LEU A 208 1.18 34.05 -30.10
CA LEU A 208 0.73 32.65 -29.89
C LEU A 208 0.22 32.02 -31.18
N THR A 209 0.15 30.69 -31.21
CA THR A 209 -0.46 29.93 -32.29
C THR A 209 -1.77 29.30 -31.82
N HIS A 210 -2.84 29.43 -32.61
CA HIS A 210 -4.12 28.82 -32.31
C HIS A 210 -4.45 27.68 -33.28
N VAL A 211 -4.80 26.53 -32.73
CA VAL A 211 -5.26 25.36 -33.48
C VAL A 211 -6.61 24.91 -32.95
N ARG A 212 -7.59 24.87 -33.84
CA ARG A 212 -8.93 24.35 -33.52
C ARG A 212 -8.99 22.85 -33.80
N THR A 213 -9.65 22.13 -32.91
CA THR A 213 -9.86 20.69 -33.12
C THR A 213 -10.85 20.48 -34.27
N SER A 214 -10.59 19.46 -35.11
CA SER A 214 -11.53 19.10 -36.16
C SER A 214 -12.84 18.56 -35.54
N PRO A 215 -14.00 18.93 -36.09
CA PRO A 215 -15.30 18.42 -35.62
C PRO A 215 -15.41 16.90 -35.63
N TYR A 216 -14.65 16.22 -36.48
CA TYR A 216 -14.63 14.76 -36.62
C TYR A 216 -13.52 14.06 -35.83
N TYR A 217 -12.79 14.79 -34.96
CA TYR A 217 -11.69 14.23 -34.17
C TYR A 217 -11.85 14.55 -32.68
N PRO A 218 -12.84 13.95 -32.00
CA PRO A 218 -13.13 14.25 -30.60
C PRO A 218 -11.97 13.87 -29.66
N GLN A 219 -11.05 13.02 -30.11
CA GLN A 219 -9.90 12.58 -29.31
C GLN A 219 -8.92 13.72 -28.95
N SER A 220 -8.92 14.80 -29.71
CA SER A 220 -8.03 15.96 -29.46
C SER A 220 -8.42 16.70 -28.16
N ASN A 221 -9.70 16.64 -27.75
CA ASN A 221 -10.20 17.27 -26.54
C ASN A 221 -10.35 16.32 -25.33
N GLY A 222 -10.08 15.02 -25.52
CA GLY A 222 -10.24 14.00 -24.49
C GLY A 222 -9.42 14.25 -23.19
N LYS A 223 -8.38 15.10 -23.25
CA LYS A 223 -7.64 15.56 -22.06
C LYS A 223 -8.51 16.48 -21.19
N LYS A 224 -9.23 17.40 -21.82
CA LYS A 224 -10.09 18.37 -21.15
C LYS A 224 -11.37 17.71 -20.64
N GLU A 225 -11.97 16.83 -21.44
CA GLU A 225 -13.15 16.05 -21.00
C GLU A 225 -12.83 15.25 -19.73
N ARG A 226 -11.65 14.61 -19.67
CA ARG A 226 -11.22 13.88 -18.50
C ARG A 226 -10.97 14.80 -17.31
N TRP A 227 -10.37 15.97 -17.52
CA TRP A 227 -10.18 16.98 -16.49
C TRP A 227 -11.52 17.42 -15.89
N PHE A 228 -12.45 17.87 -16.73
CA PHE A 228 -13.77 18.30 -16.24
C PHE A 228 -14.56 17.16 -15.60
N GLY A 229 -14.47 15.94 -16.15
CA GLY A 229 -15.07 14.76 -15.54
C GLY A 229 -14.51 14.47 -14.14
N THR A 230 -13.19 14.63 -13.96
CA THR A 230 -12.52 14.48 -12.66
C THR A 230 -12.96 15.58 -11.70
N LEU A 231 -12.91 16.84 -12.10
CA LEU A 231 -13.34 17.98 -11.29
C LEU A 231 -14.80 17.84 -10.83
N LYS A 232 -15.71 17.53 -11.76
CA LYS A 232 -17.13 17.36 -11.41
C LYS A 232 -17.38 16.20 -10.44
N ARG A 233 -16.69 15.07 -10.63
CA ARG A 233 -16.86 13.87 -9.80
C ARG A 233 -16.18 13.99 -8.43
N GLU A 234 -14.96 14.53 -8.39
CA GLU A 234 -14.13 14.51 -7.19
C GLU A 234 -14.19 15.81 -6.36
N CYS A 235 -14.67 16.92 -6.96
CA CYS A 235 -14.76 18.22 -6.31
C CYS A 235 -16.21 18.73 -6.21
N ILE A 236 -16.86 19.00 -7.36
CA ILE A 236 -18.14 19.73 -7.37
C ILE A 236 -19.27 18.90 -6.76
N ARG A 237 -19.44 17.63 -7.19
CA ARG A 237 -20.51 16.77 -6.68
C ARG A 237 -20.41 16.48 -5.18
N PRO A 238 -19.24 16.10 -4.64
CA PRO A 238 -19.10 15.88 -3.19
C PRO A 238 -19.14 17.19 -2.39
N GLY A 239 -18.60 18.28 -2.95
CA GLY A 239 -18.52 19.58 -2.28
C GLY A 239 -19.82 20.36 -2.26
N THR A 240 -20.78 20.02 -3.13
CA THR A 240 -22.12 20.66 -3.22
C THR A 240 -22.10 22.17 -2.95
N PRO A 241 -21.40 22.98 -3.79
CA PRO A 241 -21.27 24.42 -3.55
C PRO A 241 -22.63 25.11 -3.59
N LEU A 242 -22.86 26.03 -2.65
CA LEU A 242 -24.11 26.76 -2.50
C LEU A 242 -24.09 28.14 -3.17
N SER A 243 -22.91 28.64 -3.52
CA SER A 243 -22.71 29.93 -4.19
C SER A 243 -21.53 29.89 -5.16
N LEU A 244 -21.43 30.92 -6.01
CA LEU A 244 -20.29 31.09 -6.91
C LEU A 244 -18.97 31.17 -6.14
N ASP A 245 -18.93 31.91 -5.05
CA ASP A 245 -17.72 32.07 -4.24
C ASP A 245 -17.33 30.81 -3.50
N ASP A 246 -18.33 30.01 -3.09
CA ASP A 246 -18.09 28.70 -2.51
C ASP A 246 -17.52 27.74 -3.56
N ALA A 247 -18.05 27.74 -4.77
CA ALA A 247 -17.50 26.97 -5.88
C ALA A 247 -16.06 27.40 -6.22
N ARG A 248 -15.77 28.71 -6.22
CA ARG A 248 -14.41 29.22 -6.43
C ARG A 248 -13.45 28.70 -5.36
N ARG A 249 -13.83 28.75 -4.08
CA ARG A 249 -13.00 28.20 -2.97
C ARG A 249 -12.75 26.69 -3.11
N LEU A 250 -13.77 25.93 -3.45
CA LEU A 250 -13.65 24.48 -3.66
C LEU A 250 -12.72 24.16 -4.83
N VAL A 251 -12.90 24.83 -5.97
CA VAL A 251 -12.07 24.62 -7.16
C VAL A 251 -10.64 25.07 -6.94
N THR A 252 -10.40 26.18 -6.20
CA THR A 252 -9.04 26.62 -5.83
C THR A 252 -8.29 25.49 -5.12
N ARG A 253 -8.87 24.97 -4.03
CA ARG A 253 -8.24 23.90 -3.24
C ARG A 253 -8.06 22.62 -4.06
N PHE A 254 -9.05 22.31 -4.90
CA PHE A 254 -8.97 21.13 -5.74
C PHE A 254 -7.91 21.23 -6.83
N VAL A 255 -7.76 22.39 -7.48
CA VAL A 255 -6.71 22.62 -8.50
C VAL A 255 -5.33 22.57 -7.87
N GLU A 256 -5.15 23.16 -6.69
CA GLU A 256 -3.90 23.05 -5.95
C GLU A 256 -3.56 21.60 -5.65
N HIS A 257 -4.47 20.86 -5.03
CA HIS A 257 -4.31 19.43 -4.77
C HIS A 257 -4.08 18.62 -6.07
N TYR A 258 -4.82 18.91 -7.13
CA TYR A 258 -4.66 18.25 -8.42
C TYR A 258 -3.27 18.46 -9.02
N ASN A 259 -2.74 19.68 -8.93
CA ASN A 259 -1.44 20.03 -9.48
C ASN A 259 -0.27 19.50 -8.66
N THR A 260 -0.38 19.49 -7.31
CA THR A 260 0.77 19.28 -6.41
C THR A 260 0.75 17.96 -5.65
N VAL A 261 -0.41 17.32 -5.50
CA VAL A 261 -0.56 16.11 -4.67
C VAL A 261 -1.06 14.93 -5.47
N ARG A 262 -2.05 15.16 -6.35
CA ARG A 262 -2.74 14.08 -7.04
C ARG A 262 -1.86 13.41 -8.11
N LEU A 263 -1.53 12.15 -7.93
CA LEU A 263 -0.79 11.36 -8.91
C LEU A 263 -1.64 11.08 -10.16
N HIS A 264 -1.08 11.28 -11.34
CA HIS A 264 -1.81 11.20 -12.60
C HIS A 264 -1.35 10.04 -13.49
N SER A 265 -2.24 9.10 -13.77
CA SER A 265 -1.90 7.86 -14.52
C SER A 265 -1.36 8.08 -15.94
N ALA A 266 -1.76 9.15 -16.60
CA ALA A 266 -1.33 9.43 -17.99
C ALA A 266 0.09 10.02 -18.08
N ILE A 267 0.70 10.39 -16.96
CA ILE A 267 2.05 10.96 -16.88
C ILE A 267 2.96 10.17 -15.93
N GLY A 268 2.73 8.84 -15.79
CA GLY A 268 3.60 7.97 -15.00
C GLY A 268 3.33 7.98 -13.49
N TYR A 269 2.13 8.38 -13.04
CA TYR A 269 1.78 8.47 -11.62
C TYR A 269 2.70 9.41 -10.83
N VAL A 270 3.08 10.52 -11.44
CA VAL A 270 3.65 11.68 -10.75
C VAL A 270 2.61 12.79 -10.69
N THR A 271 2.86 13.85 -9.92
CA THR A 271 1.97 15.01 -9.92
C THR A 271 2.15 15.84 -11.20
N PRO A 272 1.14 16.57 -11.64
CA PRO A 272 1.30 17.53 -12.76
C PRO A 272 2.43 18.52 -12.55
N SER A 273 2.66 18.99 -11.33
CA SER A 273 3.75 19.90 -10.98
C SER A 273 5.12 19.24 -11.14
N ASP A 274 5.30 18.01 -10.64
CA ASP A 274 6.56 17.27 -10.80
C ASP A 274 6.88 17.02 -12.27
N LYS A 275 5.86 16.68 -13.06
CA LYS A 275 6.01 16.50 -14.50
C LYS A 275 6.38 17.80 -15.21
N LEU A 276 5.77 18.92 -14.82
CA LEU A 276 6.07 20.25 -15.35
C LEU A 276 7.53 20.63 -15.09
N LEU A 277 8.01 20.36 -13.87
CA LEU A 277 9.38 20.64 -13.42
C LEU A 277 10.41 19.60 -13.90
N GLY A 278 10.00 18.56 -14.63
CA GLY A 278 10.92 17.52 -15.14
C GLY A 278 11.44 16.56 -14.07
N LEU A 279 10.80 16.49 -12.90
CA LEU A 279 11.22 15.64 -11.76
C LEU A 279 10.84 14.16 -11.92
N GLU A 280 9.98 13.82 -12.89
CA GLU A 280 9.51 12.44 -13.13
C GLU A 280 10.62 11.38 -13.13
N PRO A 281 11.76 11.56 -13.85
CA PRO A 281 12.81 10.54 -13.87
C PRO A 281 13.49 10.33 -12.52
N VAL A 282 13.56 11.37 -11.69
CA VAL A 282 14.12 11.31 -10.35
C VAL A 282 13.19 10.52 -9.43
N ILE A 283 11.90 10.85 -9.47
CA ILE A 283 10.86 10.17 -8.68
C ILE A 283 10.79 8.69 -9.03
N HIS A 284 10.83 8.34 -10.32
CA HIS A 284 10.78 6.94 -10.74
C HIS A 284 12.01 6.16 -10.28
N ARG A 285 13.22 6.72 -10.40
CA ARG A 285 14.44 6.06 -9.88
C ARG A 285 14.38 5.83 -8.38
N GLU A 286 13.87 6.79 -7.61
CA GLU A 286 13.72 6.65 -6.17
C GLU A 286 12.70 5.56 -5.81
N ARG A 287 11.58 5.49 -6.51
CA ARG A 287 10.59 4.42 -6.33
C ARG A 287 11.15 3.03 -6.66
N ASP A 288 11.93 2.92 -7.74
CA ASP A 288 12.59 1.66 -8.12
C ASP A 288 13.61 1.25 -7.06
N ARG A 289 14.38 2.20 -6.52
CA ARG A 289 15.32 1.96 -5.41
C ARG A 289 14.58 1.42 -4.17
N LYS A 290 13.49 2.07 -3.76
CA LYS A 290 12.66 1.65 -2.61
C LYS A 290 12.08 0.24 -2.80
N LEU A 291 11.61 -0.08 -4.00
CA LEU A 291 11.09 -1.41 -4.33
C LEU A 291 12.17 -2.49 -4.22
N GLU A 292 13.38 -2.24 -4.71
CA GLU A 292 14.48 -3.21 -4.65
C GLU A 292 14.99 -3.38 -3.22
N GLU A 293 15.19 -2.30 -2.50
CA GLU A 293 15.59 -2.32 -1.09
C GLU A 293 14.60 -3.12 -0.22
N ALA A 294 13.30 -2.92 -0.42
CA ALA A 294 12.29 -3.68 0.30
C ALA A 294 12.30 -5.18 -0.05
N ARG A 295 12.61 -5.55 -1.31
CA ARG A 295 12.81 -6.96 -1.70
C ARG A 295 14.00 -7.59 -1.01
N GLU A 296 15.11 -6.86 -0.91
CA GLU A 296 16.31 -7.35 -0.22
C GLU A 296 16.08 -7.51 1.28
N ILE A 297 15.39 -6.54 1.92
CA ILE A 297 15.05 -6.62 3.34
C ILE A 297 14.20 -7.87 3.61
N ARG A 298 13.17 -8.12 2.79
CA ARG A 298 12.32 -9.30 2.91
C ARG A 298 13.11 -10.60 2.71
N ARG A 299 14.04 -10.63 1.74
CA ARG A 299 14.91 -11.78 1.47
C ARG A 299 15.78 -12.08 2.68
N ARG A 300 16.48 -11.07 3.22
CA ARG A 300 17.34 -11.22 4.40
C ARG A 300 16.57 -11.72 5.61
N ARG A 301 15.41 -11.14 5.91
CA ARG A 301 14.56 -11.57 7.04
C ARG A 301 14.16 -13.04 6.94
N ARG A 302 13.79 -13.50 5.75
CA ARG A 302 13.45 -14.91 5.54
C ARG A 302 14.63 -15.84 5.56
N GLN A 303 15.79 -15.37 5.11
CA GLN A 303 17.02 -16.16 5.20
C GLN A 303 17.38 -16.39 6.67
N VAL A 304 17.43 -15.35 7.49
CA VAL A 304 17.65 -15.46 8.93
C VAL A 304 16.63 -16.41 9.57
N ALA A 305 15.35 -16.24 9.26
CA ALA A 305 14.29 -17.12 9.80
C ALA A 305 14.42 -18.59 9.34
N ARG A 306 15.12 -18.88 8.23
CA ARG A 306 15.44 -20.25 7.79
C ARG A 306 16.67 -20.80 8.51
N GLU A 307 17.67 -19.97 8.69
CA GLU A 307 18.89 -20.31 9.46
C GLU A 307 18.51 -20.65 10.89
N ASP A 308 17.73 -19.82 11.56
CA ASP A 308 17.19 -20.07 12.90
C ASP A 308 16.38 -21.37 12.99
N ARG A 309 15.63 -21.75 11.93
CA ARG A 309 14.90 -23.03 11.88
C ARG A 309 15.82 -24.22 11.64
N ASN A 310 16.88 -24.08 10.87
CA ASN A 310 17.84 -25.14 10.58
C ASN A 310 18.73 -25.40 11.78
N ASP A 311 19.12 -24.36 12.50
CA ASP A 311 19.86 -24.48 13.76
C ASP A 311 18.97 -25.06 14.89
N ALA A 312 17.66 -24.94 14.74
CA ALA A 312 16.67 -25.61 15.60
C ALA A 312 16.27 -27.04 15.15
N ALA A 313 16.91 -27.61 14.10
CA ALA A 313 16.66 -29.00 13.63
C ALA A 313 17.75 -29.95 14.16
N PRO A 314 17.46 -31.21 14.41
CA PRO A 314 17.02 -31.83 15.64
C PRO A 314 18.19 -32.32 16.48
N THR A 315 18.51 -31.68 17.55
CA THR A 315 19.05 -32.41 18.70
C THR A 315 17.88 -33.28 19.20
N GLU A 316 18.08 -34.57 19.14
CA GLU A 316 17.30 -35.69 19.67
C GLU A 316 16.01 -35.30 20.41
N ARG A 317 14.91 -35.96 20.00
CA ARG A 317 13.75 -36.10 20.86
C ARG A 317 14.19 -36.65 22.23
N VAL A 318 14.63 -35.77 23.09
CA VAL A 318 14.62 -36.04 24.51
C VAL A 318 13.15 -36.05 24.90
N THR A 319 12.62 -37.25 25.01
CA THR A 319 11.32 -37.51 25.63
C THR A 319 11.28 -36.77 26.95
N ALA A 320 10.30 -35.87 27.06
CA ALA A 320 10.11 -34.98 28.18
C ALA A 320 10.04 -35.71 29.51
N SER A 321 10.90 -35.32 30.40
CA SER A 321 10.60 -35.29 31.82
C SER A 321 10.97 -33.87 32.31
N GLY A 322 9.96 -33.00 32.44
CA GLY A 322 10.09 -31.77 33.21
C GLY A 322 10.44 -30.47 32.48
N GLY A 323 10.10 -30.30 31.22
CA GLY A 323 10.32 -29.05 30.47
C GLY A 323 9.10 -28.10 30.53
N LEU A 324 9.37 -26.80 30.68
CA LEU A 324 8.36 -25.75 30.67
C LEU A 324 7.64 -25.70 29.31
N ASP A 325 6.29 -25.80 29.27
CA ASP A 325 5.53 -25.62 28.04
C ASP A 325 5.42 -24.12 27.70
N PHE A 326 6.18 -23.68 26.70
CA PHE A 326 6.15 -22.28 26.24
C PHE A 326 4.78 -21.88 25.65
N GLY A 327 3.99 -22.82 25.14
CA GLY A 327 2.65 -22.58 24.63
C GLY A 327 1.67 -22.28 25.77
N GLU A 328 1.78 -23.02 26.86
CA GLU A 328 0.98 -22.83 28.07
C GLU A 328 1.38 -21.53 28.78
N LEU A 329 2.66 -21.23 28.90
CA LEU A 329 3.17 -20.00 29.49
C LEU A 329 2.65 -18.75 28.76
N ARG A 330 2.64 -18.77 27.42
CA ARG A 330 2.12 -17.66 26.61
C ARG A 330 0.60 -17.45 26.78
N ARG A 331 -0.15 -18.51 27.08
CA ARG A 331 -1.60 -18.41 27.34
C ARG A 331 -1.89 -17.93 28.75
N SER A 332 -1.02 -18.25 29.69
CA SER A 332 -1.19 -17.98 31.14
C SER A 332 -0.75 -16.57 31.51
N VAL A 333 0.20 -15.94 30.78
CA VAL A 333 0.72 -14.61 31.11
C VAL A 333 0.27 -13.59 30.05
N SER A 334 -0.55 -12.64 30.47
CA SER A 334 -1.05 -11.61 29.57
C SER A 334 -0.03 -10.50 29.31
N MET A 335 -0.11 -9.87 28.16
CA MET A 335 0.71 -8.71 27.80
C MET A 335 0.45 -7.52 28.77
N GLU A 336 -0.74 -7.40 29.27
CA GLU A 336 -1.13 -6.36 30.24
C GLU A 336 -0.40 -6.52 31.56
N GLU A 337 -0.35 -7.74 32.10
CA GLU A 337 0.37 -8.04 33.38
C GLU A 337 1.86 -7.74 33.25
N VAL A 338 2.48 -8.14 32.11
CA VAL A 338 3.88 -7.86 31.88
C VAL A 338 4.15 -6.36 31.79
N LEU A 339 3.34 -5.61 31.06
CA LEU A 339 3.52 -4.15 30.94
C LEU A 339 3.26 -3.41 32.23
N LYS A 340 2.33 -3.89 33.10
CA LYS A 340 2.12 -3.37 34.44
C LYS A 340 3.34 -3.64 35.34
N HIS A 341 3.87 -4.86 35.29
CA HIS A 341 5.07 -5.23 36.04
C HIS A 341 6.29 -4.40 35.67
N LEU A 342 6.45 -4.12 34.34
CA LEU A 342 7.52 -3.29 33.82
C LEU A 342 7.30 -1.78 34.05
N GLY A 343 6.13 -1.35 34.54
CA GLY A 343 5.80 0.06 34.78
C GLY A 343 5.51 0.91 33.55
N TYR A 344 5.13 0.29 32.43
CA TYR A 344 4.84 0.99 31.16
C TYR A 344 3.36 1.01 30.79
N PHE A 345 2.49 0.31 31.53
CA PHE A 345 1.06 0.19 31.18
C PHE A 345 0.32 1.53 31.28
N ASP A 346 0.57 2.32 32.32
CA ASP A 346 -0.13 3.59 32.58
C ASP A 346 0.24 4.68 31.55
N GLY A 347 1.39 4.54 30.90
CA GLY A 347 1.82 5.41 29.80
C GLY A 347 1.14 5.11 28.45
N LEU A 348 0.37 4.03 28.36
CA LEU A 348 -0.32 3.64 27.14
C LEU A 348 -1.64 4.40 26.98
N ARG A 349 -1.89 4.94 25.79
CA ARG A 349 -3.13 5.64 25.43
C ARG A 349 -3.88 4.87 24.33
N GLY A 350 -5.20 5.00 24.34
CA GLY A 350 -6.14 4.37 23.41
C GLY A 350 -7.28 3.68 24.14
N THR A 351 -8.41 3.51 23.45
CA THR A 351 -9.59 2.77 23.94
C THR A 351 -9.60 1.38 23.30
N GLY A 352 -9.91 0.32 24.07
CA GLY A 352 -9.96 -1.05 23.61
C GLY A 352 -8.62 -1.80 23.64
N PRO A 353 -8.48 -2.93 22.89
CA PRO A 353 -7.32 -3.80 22.99
C PRO A 353 -6.04 -3.22 22.36
N GLN A 354 -6.17 -2.29 21.41
CA GLN A 354 -5.03 -1.67 20.74
C GLN A 354 -4.63 -0.38 21.45
N ARG A 355 -3.39 -0.31 21.97
CA ARG A 355 -2.86 0.84 22.68
C ARG A 355 -1.51 1.28 22.13
N ARG A 356 -1.16 2.55 22.38
CA ARG A 356 0.14 3.14 21.97
C ARG A 356 0.73 3.95 23.10
N GLY A 357 2.08 3.92 23.22
CA GLY A 357 2.79 4.65 24.26
C GLY A 357 4.30 4.61 24.14
N PRO A 358 5.03 4.90 25.23
CA PRO A 358 6.47 4.78 25.29
C PRO A 358 6.91 3.32 25.15
N CYS A 359 8.07 3.10 24.52
CA CYS A 359 8.61 1.77 24.32
C CYS A 359 9.46 1.33 25.53
N PRO A 360 9.21 0.15 26.11
CA PRO A 360 10.02 -0.39 27.20
C PRO A 360 11.48 -0.65 26.83
N LEU A 361 11.76 -0.92 25.54
CA LEU A 361 13.07 -1.42 25.10
C LEU A 361 14.10 -0.33 24.80
N HIS A 362 13.69 0.92 24.62
CA HIS A 362 14.60 2.06 24.39
C HIS A 362 14.25 3.28 25.27
N ASP A 363 13.50 3.06 26.34
CA ASP A 363 13.13 4.00 27.42
C ASP A 363 12.73 5.41 26.93
N SER A 364 11.84 5.47 25.96
CA SER A 364 11.30 6.73 25.45
C SER A 364 10.18 7.26 26.37
N ARG A 365 10.49 7.72 27.60
CA ARG A 365 9.51 8.26 28.56
C ARG A 365 9.03 9.67 28.22
N THR A 366 9.57 10.30 27.18
CA THR A 366 9.12 11.62 26.75
C THR A 366 7.74 11.52 26.08
N GLU A 367 6.77 12.31 26.52
CA GLU A 367 5.35 12.30 26.09
C GLU A 367 5.12 12.44 24.57
N ARG A 368 6.13 12.82 23.80
CA ARG A 368 6.03 13.06 22.34
C ARG A 368 6.22 11.81 21.48
N HIS A 369 6.80 10.72 21.98
CA HIS A 369 7.13 9.54 21.17
C HIS A 369 6.25 8.34 21.50
N ARG A 370 5.14 8.17 20.76
CA ARG A 370 4.25 7.00 20.85
C ARG A 370 4.67 5.93 19.84
N SER A 371 5.93 5.54 19.86
CA SER A 371 6.49 4.57 18.92
C SER A 371 6.12 3.12 19.22
N PHE A 372 5.69 2.82 20.45
CA PHE A 372 5.29 1.48 20.87
C PHE A 372 3.80 1.27 20.67
N SER A 373 3.43 0.22 19.94
CA SER A 373 2.06 -0.21 19.72
C SER A 373 1.87 -1.63 20.25
N VAL A 374 0.82 -1.86 21.04
CA VAL A 374 0.54 -3.15 21.65
C VAL A 374 -0.93 -3.52 21.45
N ASN A 375 -1.18 -4.79 21.16
CA ASN A 375 -2.52 -5.37 21.18
C ASN A 375 -2.65 -6.29 22.38
N LEU A 376 -3.40 -5.85 23.38
CA LEU A 376 -3.54 -6.56 24.67
C LEU A 376 -4.28 -7.90 24.54
N SER A 377 -5.29 -7.99 23.68
CA SER A 377 -6.06 -9.22 23.49
C SER A 377 -5.31 -10.29 22.69
N LYS A 378 -4.44 -9.87 21.74
CA LYS A 378 -3.61 -10.79 20.96
C LYS A 378 -2.25 -11.07 21.61
N GLY A 379 -1.87 -10.34 22.65
CA GLY A 379 -0.58 -10.48 23.32
C GLY A 379 0.62 -10.16 22.44
N VAL A 380 0.51 -9.20 21.52
CA VAL A 380 1.59 -8.83 20.59
C VAL A 380 1.91 -7.34 20.66
N PHE A 381 3.19 -7.01 20.40
CA PHE A 381 3.66 -5.62 20.38
C PHE A 381 4.52 -5.34 19.16
N ARG A 382 4.70 -4.04 18.87
CA ARG A 382 5.63 -3.53 17.88
C ARG A 382 6.10 -2.12 18.24
N CYS A 383 7.40 -1.87 18.10
CA CYS A 383 7.99 -0.53 18.15
C CYS A 383 8.25 -0.01 16.73
N PHE A 384 7.81 1.22 16.45
CA PHE A 384 8.00 1.88 15.15
C PHE A 384 9.20 2.84 15.16
N HIS A 385 9.96 2.91 16.23
CA HIS A 385 11.18 3.72 16.29
C HIS A 385 12.28 3.07 15.45
N PRO A 386 12.88 3.78 14.45
CA PRO A 386 13.80 3.19 13.49
C PRO A 386 14.96 2.38 14.07
N PRO A 387 15.67 2.84 15.13
CA PRO A 387 16.72 2.03 15.75
C PRO A 387 16.23 0.82 16.54
N CYS A 388 14.97 0.82 17.04
CA CYS A 388 14.45 -0.24 17.89
C CYS A 388 13.79 -1.36 17.07
N GLN A 389 12.78 -1.05 16.27
CA GLN A 389 11.99 -1.94 15.39
C GLN A 389 11.58 -3.29 16.00
N ALA A 390 11.63 -3.41 17.33
CA ALA A 390 11.31 -4.65 18.03
C ALA A 390 9.82 -5.00 17.88
N SER A 391 9.54 -6.27 17.70
CA SER A 391 8.18 -6.80 17.62
C SER A 391 8.14 -8.25 18.07
N GLY A 392 7.01 -8.70 18.60
CA GLY A 392 6.85 -10.07 19.08
C GLY A 392 5.66 -10.23 20.02
N ASN A 393 5.67 -11.33 20.78
CA ASN A 393 4.68 -11.65 21.81
C ASN A 393 5.17 -11.26 23.22
N THR A 394 4.42 -11.66 24.23
CA THR A 394 4.71 -11.40 25.65
C THR A 394 6.09 -11.89 26.07
N LEU A 395 6.48 -13.11 25.66
CA LEU A 395 7.78 -13.69 25.96
C LEU A 395 8.92 -12.98 25.25
N ASP A 396 8.70 -12.58 23.98
CA ASP A 396 9.70 -11.83 23.21
C ASP A 396 9.96 -10.44 23.82
N LEU A 397 8.90 -9.78 24.35
CA LEU A 397 9.04 -8.51 25.07
C LEU A 397 9.89 -8.66 26.33
N TRP A 398 9.61 -9.71 27.12
CA TRP A 398 10.33 -10.00 28.35
C TRP A 398 11.79 -10.31 28.08
N ALA A 399 12.07 -11.18 27.10
CA ALA A 399 13.42 -11.53 26.67
C ALA A 399 14.22 -10.31 26.22
N ALA A 400 13.63 -9.46 25.37
CA ALA A 400 14.26 -8.26 24.87
C ALA A 400 14.50 -7.22 25.97
N TYR A 401 13.57 -7.05 26.89
CA TYR A 401 13.69 -6.09 28.00
C TYR A 401 14.83 -6.49 28.97
N HIS A 402 14.88 -7.76 29.37
CA HIS A 402 15.91 -8.28 30.28
C HIS A 402 17.20 -8.72 29.56
N ARG A 403 17.25 -8.64 28.23
CA ARG A 403 18.39 -9.08 27.39
C ARG A 403 18.79 -10.54 27.63
N LEU A 404 17.79 -11.40 27.75
CA LEU A 404 17.97 -12.83 28.05
C LEU A 404 17.69 -13.71 26.81
N PRO A 405 18.36 -14.87 26.69
CA PRO A 405 17.92 -15.91 25.76
C PRO A 405 16.48 -16.36 26.06
N ILE A 406 15.71 -16.73 25.02
CA ILE A 406 14.29 -17.07 25.11
C ILE A 406 14.00 -18.14 26.18
N ALA A 407 14.84 -19.18 26.29
CA ALA A 407 14.66 -20.25 27.27
C ALA A 407 14.84 -19.78 28.71
N GLU A 408 15.72 -18.82 28.94
CA GLU A 408 15.95 -18.25 30.27
C GLU A 408 14.90 -17.21 30.62
N ALA A 409 14.51 -16.40 29.64
CA ALA A 409 13.39 -15.47 29.75
C ALA A 409 12.08 -16.19 30.07
N ALA A 410 11.83 -17.36 29.49
CA ALA A 410 10.65 -18.17 29.80
C ALA A 410 10.67 -18.71 31.23
N ARG A 411 11.81 -19.15 31.75
CA ARG A 411 11.95 -19.58 33.14
C ARG A 411 11.71 -18.43 34.10
N GLN A 412 12.27 -17.27 33.83
CA GLN A 412 12.11 -16.08 34.63
C GLN A 412 10.66 -15.58 34.60
N LEU A 413 10.03 -15.54 33.44
CA LEU A 413 8.64 -15.15 33.25
C LEU A 413 7.69 -16.09 34.02
N ALA A 414 7.95 -17.41 33.96
CA ALA A 414 7.19 -18.41 34.70
C ALA A 414 7.34 -18.24 36.20
N ALA A 415 8.56 -18.04 36.66
CA ALA A 415 8.82 -17.81 38.08
C ALA A 415 8.15 -16.53 38.62
N THR A 416 8.03 -15.51 37.79
CA THR A 416 7.44 -14.21 38.15
C THR A 416 5.92 -14.24 38.17
N PHE A 417 5.27 -14.85 37.14
CA PHE A 417 3.81 -14.75 36.96
C PHE A 417 3.06 -16.06 37.16
N THR A 418 3.73 -17.22 36.99
CA THR A 418 3.09 -18.54 37.05
C THR A 418 4.01 -19.55 37.75
N PRO A 419 4.30 -19.34 39.06
CA PRO A 419 5.23 -20.21 39.77
C PRO A 419 4.81 -21.67 39.84
N HIS A 420 3.53 -21.99 39.64
CA HIS A 420 3.01 -23.36 39.56
C HIS A 420 3.42 -24.11 38.27
N LEU A 421 3.90 -23.42 37.24
CA LEU A 421 4.41 -24.01 36.01
C LEU A 421 5.94 -24.25 36.03
N THR A 422 6.64 -23.84 37.08
CA THR A 422 8.08 -24.08 37.25
C THR A 422 8.32 -25.52 37.75
N PRO A 423 9.19 -26.31 37.08
CA PRO A 423 9.53 -27.64 37.58
C PRO A 423 10.25 -27.54 38.93
N THR A 424 9.70 -28.16 39.99
CA THR A 424 10.38 -28.29 41.28
C THR A 424 11.64 -29.14 41.08
N ALA A 425 12.80 -28.59 41.44
CA ALA A 425 14.05 -29.33 41.53
C ALA A 425 13.90 -30.50 42.51
N LYS A 426 13.90 -31.71 41.99
CA LYS A 426 14.04 -32.93 42.82
C LYS A 426 15.40 -32.91 43.47
N SER A 427 15.40 -32.90 44.83
CA SER A 427 16.59 -33.08 45.67
C SER A 427 17.34 -34.34 45.25
N VAL A 428 18.61 -34.19 44.85
CA VAL A 428 19.52 -35.29 44.67
C VAL A 428 19.96 -35.73 46.07
N THR A 429 19.29 -36.76 46.58
CA THR A 429 19.76 -37.49 47.76
C THR A 429 20.97 -38.35 47.35
N GLU A 430 22.16 -37.98 47.85
CA GLU A 430 23.34 -38.83 47.81
C GLU A 430 23.03 -40.18 48.47
N LYS A 431 23.07 -41.24 47.68
CA LYS A 431 23.24 -42.59 48.23
C LYS A 431 24.75 -42.84 48.34
N ARG A 432 25.29 -42.70 49.57
CA ARG A 432 26.48 -43.38 49.95
C ARG A 432 26.19 -44.86 50.07
N ASN A 433 26.93 -45.70 49.39
CA ASN A 433 27.00 -47.13 49.60
C ASN A 433 28.20 -47.47 50.46
N PRO A 434 28.11 -48.49 51.29
CA PRO A 434 29.16 -48.93 52.24
C PRO A 434 30.35 -49.61 51.58
#